data_434b43a8928441f4eadab18f201c8da9
#
_entry.id   434b43a8928441f4eadab18f201c8da9
#
_cell.length_a   1.000
_cell.length_b   1.000
_cell.length_c   1.000
_cell.angle_alpha   90.00
_cell.angle_beta   90.00
_cell.angle_gamma   90.00
#
_symmetry.space_group_name_H-M   'P 1'
#
loop_
_entity.id
_entity.type
_entity.pdbx_description
1 polymer ?
#
loop_
_entity_poly.entity_id
_entity_poly.type
_entity_poly.pdbx_seq_one_letter_code
_entity_poly.pdbx_strand_id
1 'polypeptide(L)'
;MALSNVLPKVLVVSADVVEYRRLLEPIAQEVTLLTAQTTPQAQSLCTDAEILFGDPDLLLPLLLPMHEQLPRLRWIQSSWAGVAPLIEALKQQPNAALQLTNVRGIFGPLMTEYVFTYLLGHERQVLEHRQAQQQRQWRGQRCGSLQGKTLGLLGLGSIGAHLARTARHFGMRVLGCSRTAPEAGLVERHYLSAQLEEMAAEVDYLVCTLPSTAQTRNLIGAPLLARMKSTAVLLNAGRGDLIDDEALVEALRQQQIAAAVLDVFRQEPLPQAHPFWTTPNLIITSHTAAPSFPAEIAPLFIDNLRLFQQGRALNHRVDIQRGY
;
A
#
# COMPACT_ATOMS: atom_id res chain seq x y z
N MET A 1 -9.45 34.56 -28.95
CA MET A 1 -10.11 33.26 -29.15
C MET A 1 -10.84 32.91 -27.88
N ALA A 2 -12.16 32.93 -27.89
CA ALA A 2 -12.97 32.53 -26.73
C ALA A 2 -12.72 31.05 -26.47
N LEU A 3 -12.15 30.70 -25.31
CA LEU A 3 -12.07 29.32 -24.84
C LEU A 3 -13.51 28.81 -24.77
N SER A 4 -13.82 27.77 -25.54
CA SER A 4 -15.12 27.10 -25.49
C SER A 4 -15.34 26.67 -24.03
N ASN A 5 -16.42 27.17 -23.44
CA ASN A 5 -16.84 26.92 -22.06
C ASN A 5 -17.41 25.50 -21.88
N VAL A 6 -16.73 24.49 -22.45
CA VAL A 6 -17.12 23.09 -22.28
C VAL A 6 -16.42 22.58 -21.01
N LEU A 7 -17.22 22.28 -20.01
CA LEU A 7 -16.71 21.70 -18.77
C LEU A 7 -16.03 20.35 -19.03
N PRO A 8 -14.89 20.06 -18.41
CA PRO A 8 -14.22 18.77 -18.57
C PRO A 8 -15.13 17.63 -18.09
N LYS A 9 -15.17 16.53 -18.84
CA LYS A 9 -15.94 15.35 -18.46
C LYS A 9 -15.12 14.44 -17.57
N VAL A 10 -15.61 14.24 -16.36
CA VAL A 10 -15.07 13.33 -15.35
C VAL A 10 -15.96 12.09 -15.25
N LEU A 11 -15.41 10.92 -15.48
CA LEU A 11 -16.07 9.64 -15.22
C LEU A 11 -15.49 9.01 -13.95
N VAL A 12 -16.32 8.91 -12.92
CA VAL A 12 -15.98 8.22 -11.66
C VAL A 12 -16.44 6.77 -11.74
N VAL A 13 -15.52 5.83 -11.54
CA VAL A 13 -15.80 4.39 -11.59
C VAL A 13 -15.33 3.74 -10.29
N SER A 14 -16.25 3.42 -9.40
CA SER A 14 -15.92 2.85 -8.09
C SER A 14 -17.09 2.06 -7.52
N ALA A 15 -16.78 1.05 -6.71
CA ALA A 15 -17.78 0.38 -5.89
C ALA A 15 -18.50 1.35 -4.94
N ASP A 16 -17.79 2.39 -4.46
CA ASP A 16 -18.29 3.43 -3.56
C ASP A 16 -18.82 4.68 -4.29
N VAL A 17 -19.27 4.53 -5.52
CA VAL A 17 -19.65 5.63 -6.40
C VAL A 17 -20.73 6.56 -5.82
N VAL A 18 -21.63 6.04 -5.00
CA VAL A 18 -22.68 6.83 -4.33
C VAL A 18 -22.05 7.84 -3.36
N GLU A 19 -21.07 7.41 -2.59
CA GLU A 19 -20.35 8.27 -1.66
C GLU A 19 -19.49 9.30 -2.40
N TYR A 20 -18.75 8.86 -3.45
CA TYR A 20 -18.01 9.80 -4.28
C TYR A 20 -18.89 10.87 -4.91
N ARG A 21 -20.08 10.54 -5.40
CA ARG A 21 -21.03 11.52 -5.94
C ARG A 21 -21.35 12.62 -4.91
N ARG A 22 -21.61 12.24 -3.66
CA ARG A 22 -21.87 13.17 -2.57
C ARG A 22 -20.65 14.03 -2.24
N LEU A 23 -19.46 13.42 -2.15
CA LEU A 23 -18.22 14.10 -1.79
C LEU A 23 -17.71 15.05 -2.89
N LEU A 24 -18.08 14.80 -4.16
CA LEU A 24 -17.71 15.61 -5.32
C LEU A 24 -18.78 16.68 -5.65
N GLU A 25 -19.86 16.79 -4.90
CA GLU A 25 -20.87 17.85 -5.08
C GLU A 25 -20.27 19.26 -5.14
N PRO A 26 -19.25 19.61 -4.32
CA PRO A 26 -18.64 20.94 -4.38
C PRO A 26 -18.06 21.35 -5.73
N ILE A 27 -17.73 20.40 -6.60
CA ILE A 27 -17.19 20.65 -7.95
C ILE A 27 -18.20 20.38 -9.07
N ALA A 28 -19.47 20.10 -8.75
CA ALA A 28 -20.50 19.76 -9.75
C ALA A 28 -20.76 20.88 -10.78
N GLN A 29 -20.41 22.12 -10.46
CA GLN A 29 -20.50 23.26 -11.39
C GLN A 29 -19.20 23.46 -12.21
N GLU A 30 -18.12 22.76 -11.87
CA GLU A 30 -16.81 22.89 -12.49
C GLU A 30 -16.55 21.80 -13.54
N VAL A 31 -17.34 20.71 -13.52
CA VAL A 31 -17.16 19.52 -14.38
C VAL A 31 -18.50 18.91 -14.81
N THR A 32 -18.50 18.17 -15.92
CA THR A 32 -19.59 17.24 -16.21
C THR A 32 -19.29 15.91 -15.54
N LEU A 33 -19.93 15.64 -14.40
CA LEU A 33 -19.68 14.45 -13.58
C LEU A 33 -20.56 13.28 -14.06
N LEU A 34 -19.92 12.23 -14.53
CA LEU A 34 -20.52 10.93 -14.85
C LEU A 34 -20.07 9.91 -13.80
N THR A 35 -20.94 8.96 -13.48
CA THR A 35 -20.64 7.96 -12.45
C THR A 35 -21.06 6.56 -12.87
N ALA A 36 -20.24 5.55 -12.58
CA ALA A 36 -20.49 4.15 -12.84
C ALA A 36 -20.01 3.29 -11.66
N GLN A 37 -20.78 2.28 -11.30
CA GLN A 37 -20.41 1.34 -10.24
C GLN A 37 -19.69 0.11 -10.78
N THR A 38 -19.81 -0.16 -12.07
CA THR A 38 -19.24 -1.33 -12.72
C THR A 38 -18.60 -0.94 -14.06
N THR A 39 -17.63 -1.76 -14.52
CA THR A 39 -16.99 -1.55 -15.81
C THR A 39 -17.98 -1.51 -16.99
N PRO A 40 -19.01 -2.40 -17.12
CA PRO A 40 -19.97 -2.31 -18.22
C PRO A 40 -20.76 -0.99 -18.24
N GLN A 41 -21.14 -0.45 -17.09
CA GLN A 41 -21.75 0.88 -17.00
C GLN A 41 -20.78 1.97 -17.47
N ALA A 42 -19.52 1.90 -17.03
CA ALA A 42 -18.48 2.85 -17.40
C ALA A 42 -18.22 2.84 -18.91
N GLN A 43 -18.21 1.69 -19.57
CA GLN A 43 -18.00 1.54 -21.01
C GLN A 43 -19.06 2.31 -21.83
N SER A 44 -20.31 2.35 -21.38
CA SER A 44 -21.37 3.11 -22.06
C SER A 44 -21.26 4.64 -21.91
N LEU A 45 -20.44 5.12 -20.98
CA LEU A 45 -20.31 6.54 -20.60
C LEU A 45 -18.95 7.14 -20.97
N CYS A 46 -17.94 6.32 -21.30
CA CYS A 46 -16.54 6.74 -21.31
C CYS A 46 -16.10 7.52 -22.57
N THR A 47 -16.83 7.43 -23.70
CA THR A 47 -16.37 7.90 -25.03
C THR A 47 -15.80 9.32 -25.06
N ASP A 48 -16.37 10.22 -24.29
CA ASP A 48 -15.94 11.62 -24.25
C ASP A 48 -15.24 12.01 -22.94
N ALA A 49 -14.89 11.04 -22.08
CA ALA A 49 -14.26 11.33 -20.80
C ALA A 49 -12.84 11.89 -21.01
N GLU A 50 -12.55 13.02 -20.38
CA GLU A 50 -11.21 13.61 -20.33
C GLU A 50 -10.45 13.15 -19.09
N ILE A 51 -11.18 12.79 -18.04
CA ILE A 51 -10.65 12.38 -16.74
C ILE A 51 -11.36 11.10 -16.31
N LEU A 52 -10.60 10.07 -15.97
CA LEU A 52 -11.08 8.89 -15.26
C LEU A 52 -10.64 8.97 -13.79
N PHE A 53 -11.57 8.75 -12.88
CA PHE A 53 -11.28 8.65 -11.46
C PHE A 53 -11.91 7.39 -10.89
N GLY A 54 -11.16 6.55 -10.17
CA GLY A 54 -11.76 5.40 -9.50
C GLY A 54 -10.83 4.23 -9.22
N ASP A 55 -11.46 3.07 -9.03
CA ASP A 55 -10.81 1.85 -8.59
C ASP A 55 -10.03 1.21 -9.75
N PRO A 56 -8.73 0.95 -9.59
CA PRO A 56 -7.87 0.44 -10.66
C PRO A 56 -8.37 -0.82 -11.36
N ASP A 57 -8.98 -1.73 -10.64
CA ASP A 57 -9.54 -2.98 -11.18
C ASP A 57 -10.76 -2.72 -12.09
N LEU A 58 -11.58 -1.72 -11.77
CA LEU A 58 -12.71 -1.29 -12.59
C LEU A 58 -12.27 -0.41 -13.78
N LEU A 59 -11.19 0.34 -13.63
CA LEU A 59 -10.65 1.19 -14.69
C LEU A 59 -9.84 0.41 -15.72
N LEU A 60 -9.13 -0.64 -15.31
CA LEU A 60 -8.25 -1.42 -16.19
C LEU A 60 -8.90 -1.92 -17.48
N PRO A 61 -10.10 -2.52 -17.46
CA PRO A 61 -10.75 -2.98 -18.69
C PRO A 61 -11.14 -1.86 -19.67
N LEU A 62 -11.25 -0.60 -19.19
CA LEU A 62 -11.51 0.56 -20.04
C LEU A 62 -10.26 0.99 -20.80
N LEU A 63 -9.07 0.67 -20.29
CA LEU A 63 -7.79 1.10 -20.85
C LEU A 63 -7.27 0.13 -21.91
N LEU A 64 -7.71 -1.12 -21.94
CA LEU A 64 -7.21 -2.11 -22.90
C LEU A 64 -7.51 -1.76 -24.36
N PRO A 65 -8.71 -1.20 -24.72
CA PRO A 65 -8.98 -0.62 -26.02
C PRO A 65 -8.96 0.91 -26.01
N MET A 66 -8.02 1.53 -25.26
CA MET A 66 -8.04 2.96 -24.93
C MET A 66 -8.17 3.91 -26.12
N HIS A 67 -7.44 3.65 -27.21
CA HIS A 67 -7.42 4.56 -28.37
C HIS A 67 -8.78 4.66 -29.10
N GLU A 68 -9.59 3.61 -29.03
CA GLU A 68 -10.90 3.57 -29.67
C GLU A 68 -12.00 4.13 -28.77
N GLN A 69 -11.91 3.87 -27.46
CA GLN A 69 -12.97 4.20 -26.50
C GLN A 69 -12.76 5.50 -25.74
N LEU A 70 -11.50 5.97 -25.61
CA LEU A 70 -11.13 7.10 -24.78
C LEU A 70 -10.24 8.13 -25.53
N PRO A 71 -10.68 8.63 -26.70
CA PRO A 71 -9.85 9.49 -27.54
C PRO A 71 -9.50 10.85 -26.92
N ARG A 72 -10.24 11.26 -25.88
CA ARG A 72 -10.05 12.53 -25.17
C ARG A 72 -9.38 12.39 -23.81
N LEU A 73 -9.03 11.17 -23.38
CA LEU A 73 -8.48 10.93 -22.05
C LEU A 73 -7.13 11.61 -21.87
N ARG A 74 -7.01 12.42 -20.82
CA ARG A 74 -5.81 13.20 -20.50
C ARG A 74 -5.28 12.89 -19.10
N TRP A 75 -6.16 12.44 -18.18
CA TRP A 75 -5.77 12.18 -16.81
C TRP A 75 -6.56 11.01 -16.21
N ILE A 76 -5.82 10.13 -15.51
CA ILE A 76 -6.38 9.06 -14.69
C ILE A 76 -5.97 9.32 -13.24
N GLN A 77 -6.94 9.43 -12.35
CA GLN A 77 -6.75 9.41 -10.90
C GLN A 77 -7.18 8.06 -10.35
N SER A 78 -6.23 7.31 -9.82
CA SER A 78 -6.55 6.08 -9.07
C SER A 78 -7.10 6.44 -7.68
N SER A 79 -8.09 5.67 -7.21
CA SER A 79 -8.56 5.70 -5.82
C SER A 79 -7.64 4.91 -4.87
N TRP A 80 -6.65 4.17 -5.40
CA TRP A 80 -5.70 3.36 -4.63
C TRP A 80 -4.27 3.89 -4.75
N ALA A 81 -3.44 3.52 -3.76
CA ALA A 81 -1.99 3.73 -3.84
C ALA A 81 -1.33 2.80 -4.87
N GLY A 82 -1.79 1.57 -4.97
CA GLY A 82 -1.28 0.55 -5.88
C GLY A 82 -1.87 0.70 -7.29
N VAL A 83 -1.02 0.93 -8.29
CA VAL A 83 -1.44 1.17 -9.69
C VAL A 83 -0.70 0.30 -10.70
N ALA A 84 -0.04 -0.77 -10.24
CA ALA A 84 0.75 -1.64 -11.11
C ALA A 84 -0.04 -2.18 -12.34
N PRO A 85 -1.30 -2.65 -12.21
CA PRO A 85 -2.07 -3.11 -13.37
C PRO A 85 -2.32 -2.00 -14.40
N LEU A 86 -2.59 -0.77 -13.94
CA LEU A 86 -2.78 0.37 -14.84
C LEU A 86 -1.49 0.73 -15.57
N ILE A 87 -0.34 0.69 -14.86
CA ILE A 87 0.97 0.95 -15.45
C ILE A 87 1.28 -0.02 -16.57
N GLU A 88 1.06 -1.32 -16.37
CA GLU A 88 1.31 -2.33 -17.40
C GLU A 88 0.43 -2.12 -18.64
N ALA A 89 -0.84 -1.77 -18.47
CA ALA A 89 -1.72 -1.44 -19.58
C ALA A 89 -1.25 -0.17 -20.34
N LEU A 90 -0.84 0.86 -19.61
CA LEU A 90 -0.37 2.12 -20.19
C LEU A 90 0.99 2.00 -20.90
N LYS A 91 1.87 1.10 -20.47
CA LYS A 91 3.12 0.79 -21.18
C LYS A 91 2.86 0.17 -22.55
N GLN A 92 1.78 -0.62 -22.70
CA GLN A 92 1.41 -1.25 -23.97
C GLN A 92 0.81 -0.23 -24.96
N GLN A 93 0.28 0.88 -24.46
CA GLN A 93 -0.36 1.93 -25.25
C GLN A 93 0.21 3.32 -24.85
N PRO A 94 1.46 3.63 -25.18
CA PRO A 94 2.10 4.85 -24.73
C PRO A 94 1.39 6.10 -25.29
N ASN A 95 0.95 6.95 -24.37
CA ASN A 95 0.42 8.28 -24.66
C ASN A 95 1.16 9.29 -23.79
N ALA A 96 2.06 10.05 -24.38
CA ALA A 96 2.89 11.02 -23.68
C ALA A 96 2.11 12.17 -23.01
N ALA A 97 0.89 12.43 -23.46
CA ALA A 97 0.01 13.46 -22.89
C ALA A 97 -0.82 12.95 -21.71
N LEU A 98 -0.94 11.63 -21.53
CA LEU A 98 -1.73 11.04 -20.47
C LEU A 98 -0.98 11.09 -19.14
N GLN A 99 -1.66 11.59 -18.11
CA GLN A 99 -1.14 11.64 -16.76
C GLN A 99 -1.82 10.57 -15.91
N LEU A 100 -1.05 9.87 -15.10
CA LEU A 100 -1.55 8.96 -14.06
C LEU A 100 -1.17 9.53 -12.70
N THR A 101 -2.14 9.64 -11.81
CA THR A 101 -1.94 9.99 -10.40
C THR A 101 -2.54 8.90 -9.51
N ASN A 102 -1.95 8.72 -8.34
CA ASN A 102 -2.45 7.78 -7.33
C ASN A 102 -2.67 8.46 -5.98
N VAL A 103 -3.09 7.70 -5.00
CA VAL A 103 -3.29 8.18 -3.64
C VAL A 103 -2.00 8.02 -2.84
N ARG A 104 -1.55 9.10 -2.18
CA ARG A 104 -0.39 9.10 -1.28
C ARG A 104 -0.65 10.00 -0.07
N GLY A 105 0.04 9.70 1.03
CA GLY A 105 0.08 10.58 2.20
C GLY A 105 -1.00 10.30 3.26
N ILE A 106 -2.11 9.66 2.91
CA ILE A 106 -3.25 9.43 3.82
C ILE A 106 -3.17 8.10 4.59
N PHE A 107 -2.42 7.11 4.11
CA PHE A 107 -2.40 5.76 4.68
C PHE A 107 -1.57 5.61 5.96
N GLY A 108 -0.85 6.65 6.39
CA GLY A 108 0.01 6.58 7.58
C GLY A 108 -0.71 6.14 8.84
N PRO A 109 -1.84 6.76 9.24
CA PRO A 109 -2.60 6.35 10.42
C PRO A 109 -3.07 4.90 10.37
N LEU A 110 -3.78 4.50 9.31
CA LEU A 110 -4.34 3.14 9.16
C LEU A 110 -3.25 2.06 9.16
N MET A 111 -2.17 2.28 8.39
CA MET A 111 -1.02 1.39 8.40
C MET A 111 -0.38 1.28 9.77
N THR A 112 -0.37 2.36 10.54
CA THR A 112 0.17 2.34 11.89
C THR A 112 -0.72 1.54 12.83
N GLU A 113 -2.03 1.73 12.77
CA GLU A 113 -3.00 0.93 13.52
C GLU A 113 -2.84 -0.55 13.19
N TYR A 114 -2.75 -0.90 11.91
CA TYR A 114 -2.53 -2.26 11.47
C TYR A 114 -1.23 -2.85 12.05
N VAL A 115 -0.10 -2.21 11.80
CA VAL A 115 1.22 -2.70 12.25
C VAL A 115 1.24 -2.85 13.76
N PHE A 116 0.84 -1.82 14.51
CA PHE A 116 0.90 -1.87 15.98
C PHE A 116 -0.12 -2.82 16.61
N THR A 117 -1.22 -3.14 15.91
CA THR A 117 -2.13 -4.22 16.34
C THR A 117 -1.37 -5.54 16.47
N TYR A 118 -0.54 -5.90 15.49
CA TYR A 118 0.21 -7.15 15.50
C TYR A 118 1.44 -7.10 16.40
N LEU A 119 2.17 -5.98 16.43
CA LEU A 119 3.31 -5.83 17.33
C LEU A 119 2.87 -5.92 18.79
N LEU A 120 1.84 -5.18 19.17
CA LEU A 120 1.25 -5.23 20.51
C LEU A 120 0.62 -6.58 20.79
N GLY A 121 -0.08 -7.16 19.81
CA GLY A 121 -0.68 -8.50 19.91
C GLY A 121 0.36 -9.57 20.23
N HIS A 122 1.52 -9.52 19.59
CA HIS A 122 2.65 -10.41 19.84
C HIS A 122 3.22 -10.21 21.24
N GLU A 123 3.62 -9.00 21.63
CA GLU A 123 4.19 -8.73 22.95
C GLU A 123 3.21 -9.01 24.09
N ARG A 124 1.93 -8.74 23.88
CA ARG A 124 0.87 -8.97 24.87
C ARG A 124 0.30 -10.39 24.83
N GLN A 125 0.80 -11.26 23.91
CA GLN A 125 0.39 -12.66 23.77
C GLN A 125 -1.13 -12.81 23.62
N VAL A 126 -1.76 -11.96 22.79
CA VAL A 126 -3.22 -11.86 22.69
C VAL A 126 -3.83 -13.18 22.20
N LEU A 127 -3.21 -13.83 21.22
CA LEU A 127 -3.69 -15.10 20.66
C LEU A 127 -3.60 -16.23 21.69
N GLU A 128 -2.48 -16.31 22.41
CA GLU A 128 -2.25 -17.33 23.44
C GLU A 128 -3.19 -17.15 24.63
N HIS A 129 -3.45 -15.92 25.05
CA HIS A 129 -4.45 -15.65 26.08
C HIS A 129 -5.85 -16.04 25.62
N ARG A 130 -6.18 -15.79 24.34
CA ARG A 130 -7.48 -16.20 23.77
C ARG A 130 -7.63 -17.72 23.74
N GLN A 131 -6.59 -18.46 23.35
CA GLN A 131 -6.58 -19.93 23.37
C GLN A 131 -6.71 -20.46 24.79
N ALA A 132 -5.93 -19.94 25.75
CA ALA A 132 -6.01 -20.33 27.15
C ALA A 132 -7.42 -20.08 27.74
N GLN A 133 -8.06 -18.95 27.39
CA GLN A 133 -9.45 -18.66 27.78
C GLN A 133 -10.42 -19.71 27.26
N GLN A 134 -10.29 -20.14 25.99
CA GLN A 134 -11.14 -21.20 25.41
C GLN A 134 -10.96 -22.52 26.13
N GLN A 135 -9.74 -22.81 26.61
CA GLN A 135 -9.39 -24.01 27.39
C GLN A 135 -9.68 -23.86 28.89
N ARG A 136 -10.22 -22.73 29.35
CA ARG A 136 -10.45 -22.39 30.77
C ARG A 136 -9.18 -22.45 31.61
N GLN A 137 -8.03 -22.10 31.01
CA GLN A 137 -6.73 -22.12 31.69
C GLN A 137 -6.34 -20.70 32.09
N TRP A 138 -6.01 -20.50 33.36
CA TRP A 138 -5.43 -19.22 33.83
C TRP A 138 -3.96 -19.16 33.44
N ARG A 139 -3.63 -18.19 32.56
CA ARG A 139 -2.26 -17.98 32.09
C ARG A 139 -1.65 -16.75 32.76
N GLY A 140 -0.87 -16.96 33.82
CA GLY A 140 -0.25 -15.91 34.62
C GLY A 140 1.19 -15.54 34.19
N GLN A 141 1.61 -15.85 32.97
CA GLN A 141 2.95 -15.56 32.47
C GLN A 141 3.13 -14.05 32.19
N ARG A 142 4.35 -13.56 32.34
CA ARG A 142 4.67 -12.17 32.01
C ARG A 142 4.62 -11.96 30.51
N CYS A 143 3.87 -10.98 30.08
CA CYS A 143 3.89 -10.49 28.70
C CYS A 143 5.10 -9.56 28.49
N GLY A 144 5.51 -9.42 27.22
CA GLY A 144 6.53 -8.49 26.80
C GLY A 144 6.05 -7.04 26.70
N SER A 145 6.94 -6.18 26.24
CA SER A 145 6.70 -4.74 25.99
C SER A 145 7.44 -4.31 24.75
N LEU A 146 6.88 -3.37 23.99
CA LEU A 146 7.56 -2.71 22.87
C LEU A 146 8.69 -1.78 23.35
N GLN A 147 8.64 -1.30 24.60
CA GLN A 147 9.67 -0.41 25.14
C GLN A 147 11.04 -1.08 25.09
N GLY A 148 12.02 -0.38 24.50
CA GLY A 148 13.38 -0.85 24.32
C GLY A 148 13.60 -1.85 23.17
N LYS A 149 12.54 -2.29 22.49
CA LYS A 149 12.65 -3.12 21.28
C LYS A 149 13.11 -2.29 20.09
N THR A 150 13.71 -2.95 19.12
CA THR A 150 14.19 -2.32 17.87
C THR A 150 13.25 -2.63 16.73
N LEU A 151 12.68 -1.58 16.12
CA LEU A 151 11.89 -1.64 14.90
C LEU A 151 12.77 -1.30 13.69
N GLY A 152 12.87 -2.22 12.73
CA GLY A 152 13.45 -1.98 11.42
C GLY A 152 12.36 -1.66 10.40
N LEU A 153 12.51 -0.57 9.67
CA LEU A 153 11.56 -0.15 8.63
C LEU A 153 12.20 -0.27 7.24
N LEU A 154 11.63 -1.10 6.38
CA LEU A 154 11.94 -1.15 4.96
C LEU A 154 11.01 -0.20 4.21
N GLY A 155 11.55 0.98 3.88
CA GLY A 155 10.81 2.09 3.32
C GLY A 155 10.53 3.19 4.33
N LEU A 156 11.09 4.39 4.08
CA LEU A 156 10.94 5.59 4.93
C LEU A 156 10.14 6.70 4.21
N GLY A 157 9.18 6.30 3.36
CA GLY A 157 8.20 7.21 2.77
C GLY A 157 7.17 7.69 3.80
N SER A 158 6.03 8.23 3.37
CA SER A 158 4.99 8.77 4.25
C SER A 158 4.51 7.76 5.31
N ILE A 159 4.31 6.50 4.92
CA ILE A 159 3.90 5.41 5.83
C ILE A 159 5.02 5.10 6.83
N GLY A 160 6.25 4.85 6.33
CA GLY A 160 7.39 4.54 7.21
C GLY A 160 7.71 5.66 8.20
N ALA A 161 7.56 6.92 7.77
CA ALA A 161 7.73 8.07 8.66
C ALA A 161 6.66 8.11 9.76
N HIS A 162 5.42 7.77 9.46
CA HIS A 162 4.35 7.69 10.46
C HIS A 162 4.59 6.56 11.46
N LEU A 163 4.98 5.38 10.96
CA LEU A 163 5.37 4.24 11.80
C LEU A 163 6.55 4.57 12.72
N ALA A 164 7.58 5.25 12.18
CA ALA A 164 8.76 5.63 12.96
C ALA A 164 8.41 6.55 14.15
N ARG A 165 7.55 7.56 13.91
CA ARG A 165 7.12 8.49 14.98
C ARG A 165 6.33 7.74 16.06
N THR A 166 5.42 6.86 15.67
CA THR A 166 4.62 6.06 16.61
C THR A 166 5.47 5.06 17.39
N ALA A 167 6.43 4.38 16.74
CA ALA A 167 7.35 3.47 17.40
C ALA A 167 8.16 4.18 18.50
N ARG A 168 8.65 5.38 18.23
CA ARG A 168 9.35 6.19 19.24
C ARG A 168 8.46 6.57 20.41
N HIS A 169 7.15 6.82 20.16
CA HIS A 169 6.20 7.06 21.24
C HIS A 169 6.06 5.84 22.17
N PHE A 170 6.18 4.63 21.65
CA PHE A 170 6.25 3.39 22.44
C PHE A 170 7.61 3.09 23.05
N GLY A 171 8.59 4.01 22.95
CA GLY A 171 9.93 3.83 23.49
C GLY A 171 10.79 2.81 22.73
N MET A 172 10.46 2.54 21.46
CA MET A 172 11.26 1.68 20.58
C MET A 172 12.44 2.44 19.99
N ARG A 173 13.55 1.72 19.73
CA ARG A 173 14.60 2.15 18.82
C ARG A 173 14.10 1.98 17.38
N VAL A 174 14.38 2.92 16.50
CA VAL A 174 13.92 2.84 15.09
C VAL A 174 15.12 2.89 14.17
N LEU A 175 15.30 1.83 13.39
CA LEU A 175 16.24 1.72 12.30
C LEU A 175 15.48 1.75 10.98
N GLY A 176 16.09 2.28 9.92
CA GLY A 176 15.39 2.38 8.66
C GLY A 176 16.30 2.15 7.46
N CYS A 177 15.77 1.46 6.45
CA CYS A 177 16.41 1.25 5.16
C CYS A 177 15.62 1.92 4.04
N SER A 178 16.27 2.80 3.29
CA SER A 178 15.68 3.48 2.13
C SER A 178 16.76 3.98 1.17
N ARG A 179 16.38 4.31 -0.07
CA ARG A 179 17.31 4.83 -1.09
C ARG A 179 17.82 6.22 -0.78
N THR A 180 16.99 7.05 -0.19
CA THR A 180 17.29 8.44 0.17
C THR A 180 17.27 8.58 1.67
N ALA A 181 18.16 9.40 2.21
CA ALA A 181 18.16 9.70 3.63
C ALA A 181 16.81 10.30 4.06
N PRO A 182 16.23 9.85 5.17
CA PRO A 182 15.00 10.42 5.71
C PRO A 182 15.23 11.79 6.33
N GLU A 183 14.15 12.41 6.80
CA GLU A 183 14.20 13.59 7.66
C GLU A 183 15.10 13.32 8.87
N ALA A 184 15.93 14.32 9.23
CA ALA A 184 16.84 14.23 10.36
C ALA A 184 16.10 13.89 11.66
N GLY A 185 16.58 12.89 12.38
CA GLY A 185 16.00 12.45 13.65
C GLY A 185 14.77 11.55 13.49
N LEU A 186 14.34 11.19 12.29
CA LEU A 186 13.24 10.25 12.08
C LEU A 186 13.59 8.83 12.56
N VAL A 187 14.79 8.37 12.25
CA VAL A 187 15.34 7.08 12.67
C VAL A 187 16.66 7.29 13.44
N GLU A 188 17.03 6.33 14.29
CA GLU A 188 18.30 6.37 15.02
C GLU A 188 19.48 6.13 14.07
N ARG A 189 19.32 5.20 13.14
CA ARG A 189 20.31 4.91 12.10
C ARG A 189 19.63 4.59 10.76
N HIS A 190 20.16 5.18 9.69
CA HIS A 190 19.74 4.94 8.33
C HIS A 190 20.71 3.99 7.63
N TYR A 191 20.15 3.02 6.89
CA TYR A 191 20.87 2.02 6.12
C TYR A 191 20.51 2.14 4.63
N LEU A 192 21.46 1.87 3.76
CA LEU A 192 21.23 1.64 2.35
C LEU A 192 20.91 0.16 2.10
N SER A 193 20.37 -0.16 0.93
CA SER A 193 19.97 -1.54 0.58
C SER A 193 21.13 -2.55 0.71
N ALA A 194 22.36 -2.16 0.42
CA ALA A 194 23.54 -3.02 0.57
C ALA A 194 23.86 -3.37 2.05
N GLN A 195 23.30 -2.62 3.00
CA GLN A 195 23.51 -2.81 4.45
C GLN A 195 22.29 -3.44 5.13
N LEU A 196 21.34 -3.96 4.35
CA LEU A 196 20.08 -4.48 4.88
C LEU A 196 20.28 -5.65 5.85
N GLU A 197 21.23 -6.53 5.57
CA GLU A 197 21.56 -7.66 6.45
C GLU A 197 22.15 -7.20 7.80
N GLU A 198 22.92 -6.09 7.82
CA GLU A 198 23.40 -5.50 9.07
C GLU A 198 22.22 -5.02 9.93
N MET A 199 21.26 -4.32 9.32
CA MET A 199 20.07 -3.87 10.01
C MET A 199 19.22 -5.05 10.50
N ALA A 200 19.04 -6.10 9.69
CA ALA A 200 18.25 -7.28 10.03
C ALA A 200 18.75 -7.99 11.29
N ALA A 201 20.06 -8.00 11.53
CA ALA A 201 20.65 -8.59 12.74
C ALA A 201 20.34 -7.83 14.04
N GLU A 202 19.99 -6.56 13.95
CA GLU A 202 19.72 -5.71 15.13
C GLU A 202 18.24 -5.68 15.53
N VAL A 203 17.31 -5.95 14.60
CA VAL A 203 15.88 -5.70 14.81
C VAL A 203 15.17 -6.81 15.57
N ASP A 204 14.17 -6.43 16.37
CA ASP A 204 13.19 -7.32 16.97
C ASP A 204 11.92 -7.42 16.08
N TYR A 205 11.63 -6.37 15.32
CA TYR A 205 10.53 -6.28 14.37
C TYR A 205 11.05 -5.72 13.06
N LEU A 206 10.77 -6.40 11.94
CA LEU A 206 11.07 -5.92 10.60
C LEU A 206 9.76 -5.66 9.88
N VAL A 207 9.48 -4.40 9.54
CA VAL A 207 8.25 -3.99 8.86
C VAL A 207 8.58 -3.50 7.46
N CYS A 208 7.96 -4.10 6.45
CA CYS A 208 8.14 -3.78 5.04
C CYS A 208 6.95 -3.00 4.50
N THR A 209 7.22 -1.81 3.95
CA THR A 209 6.25 -0.93 3.27
C THR A 209 6.78 -0.47 1.89
N LEU A 210 7.72 -1.23 1.31
CA LEU A 210 8.32 -0.92 0.03
C LEU A 210 7.36 -1.21 -1.15
N PRO A 211 7.47 -0.47 -2.26
CA PRO A 211 6.80 -0.85 -3.50
C PRO A 211 7.50 -2.04 -4.16
N SER A 212 6.77 -2.74 -5.06
CA SER A 212 7.35 -3.74 -5.96
C SER A 212 8.16 -3.05 -7.06
N THR A 213 9.41 -3.45 -7.19
CA THR A 213 10.33 -3.04 -8.27
C THR A 213 11.28 -4.20 -8.57
N ALA A 214 12.02 -4.13 -9.68
CA ALA A 214 13.04 -5.14 -9.98
C ALA A 214 14.09 -5.28 -8.86
N GLN A 215 14.38 -4.21 -8.10
CA GLN A 215 15.36 -4.20 -7.01
C GLN A 215 14.78 -4.67 -5.67
N THR A 216 13.46 -4.66 -5.51
CA THR A 216 12.82 -5.07 -4.24
C THR A 216 12.21 -6.46 -4.30
N ARG A 217 12.12 -7.07 -5.49
CA ARG A 217 11.62 -8.44 -5.66
C ARG A 217 12.54 -9.43 -4.95
N ASN A 218 11.96 -10.33 -4.14
CA ASN A 218 12.67 -11.31 -3.31
C ASN A 218 13.72 -10.69 -2.37
N LEU A 219 13.56 -9.42 -2.01
CA LEU A 219 14.48 -8.73 -1.10
C LEU A 219 14.54 -9.43 0.26
N ILE A 220 13.40 -9.97 0.71
CA ILE A 220 13.28 -10.73 1.96
C ILE A 220 13.35 -12.23 1.59
N GLY A 221 14.55 -12.71 1.36
CA GLY A 221 14.86 -14.10 1.05
C GLY A 221 15.65 -14.77 2.16
N ALA A 222 16.09 -16.03 1.90
CA ALA A 222 16.81 -16.82 2.89
C ALA A 222 18.04 -16.13 3.49
N PRO A 223 18.89 -15.38 2.75
CA PRO A 223 20.03 -14.69 3.35
C PRO A 223 19.62 -13.67 4.40
N LEU A 224 18.58 -12.87 4.12
CA LEU A 224 18.10 -11.84 5.05
C LEU A 224 17.44 -12.48 6.27
N LEU A 225 16.56 -13.47 6.06
CA LEU A 225 15.89 -14.19 7.14
C LEU A 225 16.88 -14.85 8.10
N ALA A 226 17.96 -15.44 7.57
CA ALA A 226 19.01 -16.04 8.38
C ALA A 226 19.82 -15.02 9.24
N ARG A 227 19.77 -13.75 8.90
CA ARG A 227 20.40 -12.67 9.69
C ARG A 227 19.52 -12.16 10.83
N MET A 228 18.22 -12.37 10.74
CA MET A 228 17.27 -11.91 11.77
C MET A 228 17.46 -12.70 13.08
N LYS A 229 17.07 -12.08 14.18
CA LYS A 229 17.03 -12.77 15.48
C LYS A 229 15.97 -13.89 15.45
N SER A 230 16.20 -15.01 16.12
CA SER A 230 15.22 -16.07 16.28
C SER A 230 13.93 -15.63 16.99
N THR A 231 14.00 -14.52 17.72
CA THR A 231 12.84 -13.87 18.38
C THR A 231 12.19 -12.78 17.51
N ALA A 232 12.73 -12.50 16.32
CA ALA A 232 12.22 -11.42 15.49
C ALA A 232 10.90 -11.77 14.82
N VAL A 233 10.09 -10.74 14.59
CA VAL A 233 8.83 -10.83 13.84
C VAL A 233 8.96 -10.02 12.55
N LEU A 234 8.59 -10.65 11.43
CA LEU A 234 8.49 -10.01 10.12
C LEU A 234 7.05 -9.56 9.87
N LEU A 235 6.85 -8.34 9.38
CA LEU A 235 5.55 -7.86 8.91
C LEU A 235 5.68 -7.28 7.50
N ASN A 236 4.88 -7.76 6.56
CA ASN A 236 4.83 -7.22 5.20
C ASN A 236 3.43 -6.67 4.88
N ALA A 237 3.34 -5.34 4.77
CA ALA A 237 2.19 -4.61 4.28
C ALA A 237 2.57 -3.73 3.06
N GLY A 238 3.66 -4.07 2.37
CA GLY A 238 4.12 -3.42 1.16
C GLY A 238 3.57 -4.09 -0.10
N ARG A 239 4.29 -5.12 -0.59
CA ARG A 239 3.89 -5.94 -1.75
C ARG A 239 4.33 -7.39 -1.54
N GLY A 240 3.55 -8.33 -2.05
CA GLY A 240 3.79 -9.76 -1.85
C GLY A 240 5.10 -10.27 -2.44
N ASP A 241 5.49 -9.77 -3.60
CA ASP A 241 6.71 -10.20 -4.30
C ASP A 241 8.04 -9.73 -3.68
N LEU A 242 7.96 -8.97 -2.59
CA LEU A 242 9.13 -8.59 -1.78
C LEU A 242 9.69 -9.78 -0.99
N ILE A 243 8.85 -10.77 -0.70
CA ILE A 243 9.21 -11.97 0.05
C ILE A 243 9.47 -13.13 -0.92
N ASP A 244 10.46 -13.94 -0.62
CA ASP A 244 10.61 -15.29 -1.15
C ASP A 244 9.75 -16.23 -0.30
N ASP A 245 8.66 -16.72 -0.90
CA ASP A 245 7.63 -17.48 -0.20
C ASP A 245 8.18 -18.80 0.39
N GLU A 246 9.02 -19.51 -0.37
CA GLU A 246 9.63 -20.78 0.05
C GLU A 246 10.60 -20.54 1.20
N ALA A 247 11.43 -19.50 1.09
CA ALA A 247 12.39 -19.13 2.13
C ALA A 247 11.68 -18.75 3.43
N LEU A 248 10.56 -18.04 3.36
CA LEU A 248 9.79 -17.67 4.56
C LEU A 248 9.14 -18.89 5.22
N VAL A 249 8.53 -19.79 4.42
CA VAL A 249 7.95 -21.03 4.94
C VAL A 249 8.99 -21.83 5.70
N GLU A 250 10.18 -22.00 5.13
CA GLU A 250 11.27 -22.75 5.74
C GLU A 250 11.79 -22.06 7.02
N ALA A 251 11.99 -20.73 6.98
CA ALA A 251 12.45 -19.97 8.14
C ALA A 251 11.48 -20.09 9.34
N LEU A 252 10.16 -20.07 9.10
CA LEU A 252 9.17 -20.23 10.16
C LEU A 252 9.10 -21.66 10.69
N ARG A 253 9.18 -22.68 9.80
CA ARG A 253 9.19 -24.09 10.21
C ARG A 253 10.41 -24.45 11.04
N GLN A 254 11.56 -23.90 10.68
CA GLN A 254 12.82 -24.07 11.42
C GLN A 254 12.97 -23.11 12.60
N GLN A 255 12.00 -22.26 12.88
CA GLN A 255 12.04 -21.26 13.95
C GLN A 255 13.27 -20.31 13.85
N GLN A 256 13.73 -20.04 12.63
CA GLN A 256 14.79 -19.06 12.38
C GLN A 256 14.31 -17.64 12.75
N ILE A 257 13.01 -17.37 12.60
CA ILE A 257 12.31 -16.18 13.13
C ILE A 257 11.10 -16.62 13.94
N ALA A 258 10.63 -15.78 14.86
CA ALA A 258 9.54 -16.13 15.77
C ALA A 258 8.17 -16.21 15.07
N ALA A 259 7.86 -15.24 14.20
CA ALA A 259 6.57 -15.15 13.54
C ALA A 259 6.65 -14.25 12.30
N ALA A 260 5.61 -14.33 11.46
CA ALA A 260 5.39 -13.37 10.39
C ALA A 260 3.90 -12.96 10.30
N VAL A 261 3.67 -11.74 9.79
CA VAL A 261 2.33 -11.19 9.47
C VAL A 261 2.36 -10.70 8.04
N LEU A 262 1.52 -11.25 7.19
CA LEU A 262 1.44 -10.90 5.78
C LEU A 262 0.05 -10.38 5.43
N ASP A 263 0.00 -9.17 4.88
CA ASP A 263 -1.22 -8.58 4.34
C ASP A 263 -1.32 -8.71 2.82
N VAL A 264 -0.18 -8.92 2.16
CA VAL A 264 -0.03 -8.89 0.70
C VAL A 264 0.71 -10.12 0.18
N PHE A 265 0.33 -10.57 -1.03
CA PHE A 265 0.81 -11.83 -1.63
C PHE A 265 1.21 -11.64 -3.08
N ARG A 266 2.00 -12.57 -3.64
CA ARG A 266 2.38 -12.58 -5.07
C ARG A 266 1.19 -12.75 -5.98
N GLN A 267 0.25 -13.58 -5.55
CA GLN A 267 -1.03 -13.79 -6.20
C GLN A 267 -2.14 -13.48 -5.20
N GLU A 268 -3.03 -12.59 -5.58
CA GLU A 268 -4.22 -12.20 -4.81
C GLU A 268 -5.47 -12.41 -5.65
N PRO A 269 -6.49 -13.08 -5.11
CA PRO A 269 -6.56 -13.75 -3.82
C PRO A 269 -5.55 -14.89 -3.67
N LEU A 270 -5.04 -15.09 -2.42
CA LEU A 270 -4.10 -16.17 -2.10
C LEU A 270 -4.74 -17.54 -2.42
N PRO A 271 -4.12 -18.37 -3.27
CA PRO A 271 -4.65 -19.68 -3.64
C PRO A 271 -4.91 -20.58 -2.42
N GLN A 272 -6.01 -21.32 -2.41
CA GLN A 272 -6.37 -22.20 -1.30
C GLN A 272 -5.31 -23.28 -0.99
N ALA A 273 -4.55 -23.70 -1.99
CA ALA A 273 -3.47 -24.70 -1.83
C ALA A 273 -2.13 -24.08 -1.40
N HIS A 274 -2.07 -22.73 -1.19
CA HIS A 274 -0.81 -22.07 -0.87
C HIS A 274 -0.26 -22.52 0.49
N PRO A 275 1.05 -22.81 0.63
CA PRO A 275 1.65 -23.31 1.87
C PRO A 275 1.48 -22.35 3.07
N PHE A 276 1.32 -21.07 2.84
CA PHE A 276 1.14 -20.09 3.91
C PHE A 276 -0.04 -20.40 4.82
N TRP A 277 -1.14 -20.97 4.31
CA TRP A 277 -2.31 -21.30 5.12
C TRP A 277 -2.04 -22.27 6.28
N THR A 278 -1.01 -23.10 6.13
CA THR A 278 -0.64 -24.13 7.12
C THR A 278 0.74 -23.91 7.75
N THR A 279 1.39 -22.79 7.42
CA THR A 279 2.69 -22.45 7.98
C THR A 279 2.53 -21.98 9.43
N PRO A 280 3.28 -22.56 10.40
CA PRO A 280 3.16 -22.18 11.80
C PRO A 280 3.63 -20.74 12.02
N ASN A 281 3.05 -20.06 13.01
CA ASN A 281 3.39 -18.69 13.40
C ASN A 281 3.28 -17.65 12.27
N LEU A 282 2.47 -17.93 11.26
CA LEU A 282 2.14 -17.01 10.18
C LEU A 282 0.70 -16.52 10.34
N ILE A 283 0.53 -15.21 10.40
CA ILE A 283 -0.78 -14.55 10.36
C ILE A 283 -0.98 -13.99 8.96
N ILE A 284 -2.14 -14.27 8.38
CA ILE A 284 -2.56 -13.81 7.06
C ILE A 284 -3.72 -12.85 7.21
N THR A 285 -3.64 -11.70 6.55
CA THR A 285 -4.77 -10.83 6.27
C THR A 285 -4.94 -10.66 4.77
N SER A 286 -6.01 -10.05 4.32
CA SER A 286 -6.41 -10.11 2.90
C SER A 286 -6.32 -8.73 2.25
N HIS A 287 -5.13 -8.12 2.27
CA HIS A 287 -4.82 -6.79 1.72
C HIS A 287 -5.74 -5.71 2.33
N THR A 288 -5.85 -5.73 3.66
CA THR A 288 -6.79 -4.90 4.44
C THR A 288 -6.10 -3.95 5.40
N ALA A 289 -4.76 -3.87 5.35
CA ALA A 289 -3.97 -3.04 6.28
C ALA A 289 -4.34 -1.55 6.24
N ALA A 290 -4.72 -1.03 5.08
CA ALA A 290 -5.11 0.37 4.95
C ALA A 290 -6.15 0.52 3.82
N PRO A 291 -7.44 0.37 4.11
CA PRO A 291 -8.50 0.58 3.13
C PRO A 291 -8.54 2.03 2.64
N SER A 292 -8.98 2.19 1.39
CA SER A 292 -9.15 3.50 0.76
C SER A 292 -10.53 4.06 1.09
N PHE A 293 -10.62 5.06 1.96
CA PHE A 293 -11.88 5.70 2.29
C PHE A 293 -12.19 6.87 1.34
N PRO A 294 -13.36 6.89 0.67
CA PRO A 294 -13.74 7.96 -0.26
C PRO A 294 -13.62 9.36 0.34
N ALA A 295 -13.94 9.53 1.62
CA ALA A 295 -13.85 10.82 2.32
C ALA A 295 -12.43 11.39 2.40
N GLU A 296 -11.40 10.55 2.41
CA GLU A 296 -9.99 10.96 2.42
C GLU A 296 -9.44 11.15 1.00
N ILE A 297 -10.01 10.46 0.01
CA ILE A 297 -9.54 10.47 -1.37
C ILE A 297 -10.14 11.62 -2.18
N ALA A 298 -11.43 11.90 -2.00
CA ALA A 298 -12.12 12.93 -2.75
C ALA A 298 -11.44 14.31 -2.66
N PRO A 299 -10.93 14.78 -1.51
CA PRO A 299 -10.16 16.02 -1.43
C PRO A 299 -8.90 16.03 -2.31
N LEU A 300 -8.17 14.91 -2.37
CA LEU A 300 -6.96 14.79 -3.21
C LEU A 300 -7.29 14.90 -4.71
N PHE A 301 -8.42 14.29 -5.11
CA PHE A 301 -8.93 14.42 -6.48
C PHE A 301 -9.35 15.87 -6.79
N ILE A 302 -10.09 16.53 -5.88
CA ILE A 302 -10.53 17.92 -6.06
C ILE A 302 -9.32 18.86 -6.20
N ASP A 303 -8.31 18.70 -5.37
CA ASP A 303 -7.08 19.51 -5.46
C ASP A 303 -6.35 19.28 -6.80
N ASN A 304 -6.23 18.05 -7.23
CA ASN A 304 -5.63 17.73 -8.53
C ASN A 304 -6.50 18.21 -9.70
N LEU A 305 -7.83 18.17 -9.62
CA LEU A 305 -8.71 18.72 -10.63
C LEU A 305 -8.47 20.22 -10.83
N ARG A 306 -8.33 20.99 -9.78
CA ARG A 306 -8.00 22.42 -9.85
C ARG A 306 -6.64 22.69 -10.49
N LEU A 307 -5.64 21.87 -10.17
CA LEU A 307 -4.33 21.92 -10.83
C LEU A 307 -4.42 21.59 -12.32
N PHE A 308 -5.19 20.56 -12.67
CA PHE A 308 -5.45 20.14 -14.05
C PHE A 308 -6.08 21.26 -14.89
N GLN A 309 -7.14 21.89 -14.36
CA GLN A 309 -7.84 23.01 -15.02
C GLN A 309 -6.92 24.22 -15.21
N GLN A 310 -5.96 24.43 -14.30
CA GLN A 310 -4.97 25.49 -14.38
C GLN A 310 -3.77 25.14 -15.29
N GLY A 311 -3.71 23.93 -15.85
CA GLY A 311 -2.56 23.45 -16.62
C GLY A 311 -1.29 23.30 -15.78
N ARG A 312 -1.42 23.14 -14.46
CA ARG A 312 -0.31 22.97 -13.52
C ARG A 312 0.02 21.47 -13.34
N ALA A 313 1.22 21.20 -12.82
CA ALA A 313 1.65 19.84 -12.49
C ALA A 313 0.75 19.26 -11.39
N LEU A 314 0.25 18.03 -11.62
CA LEU A 314 -0.58 17.32 -10.66
C LEU A 314 0.25 16.77 -9.49
N ASN A 315 -0.37 16.70 -8.31
CA ASN A 315 0.21 16.01 -7.16
C ASN A 315 0.19 14.49 -7.37
N HIS A 316 1.15 13.79 -6.77
CA HIS A 316 1.19 12.32 -6.76
C HIS A 316 1.20 11.68 -8.16
N ARG A 317 1.86 12.33 -9.12
CA ARG A 317 2.08 11.74 -10.45
C ARG A 317 2.90 10.47 -10.33
N VAL A 318 2.47 9.48 -11.08
CA VAL A 318 3.15 8.19 -11.22
C VAL A 318 4.07 8.26 -12.44
N ASP A 319 5.34 7.91 -12.26
CA ASP A 319 6.26 7.67 -13.35
C ASP A 319 5.98 6.28 -13.92
N ILE A 320 5.32 6.24 -15.09
CA ILE A 320 4.90 4.99 -15.73
C ILE A 320 6.13 4.12 -16.07
N GLN A 321 7.27 4.70 -16.40
CA GLN A 321 8.49 3.95 -16.74
C GLN A 321 9.12 3.34 -15.50
N ARG A 322 9.16 4.07 -14.40
CA ARG A 322 9.69 3.58 -13.12
C ARG A 322 8.71 2.70 -12.34
N GLY A 323 7.41 2.80 -12.63
CA GLY A 323 6.39 1.96 -12.01
C GLY A 323 5.86 2.48 -10.66
N TYR A 324 6.16 3.74 -10.25
CA TYR A 324 5.71 4.30 -8.97
C TYR A 324 5.70 5.83 -8.95
#